data_44de202947e6cc20037c4040f2065c19
#
_entry.id   44de202947e6cc20037c4040f2065c19
#
_cell.length_a   1.000
_cell.length_b   1.000
_cell.length_c   1.000
_cell.angle_alpha   90.00
_cell.angle_beta   90.00
_cell.angle_gamma   90.00
#
_symmetry.space_group_name_H-M   'P 1'
#
loop_
_entity.id
_entity.type
_entity.pdbx_description
1 polymer ?
#
loop_
_entity_poly.entity_id
_entity_poly.type
_entity_poly.pdbx_seq_one_letter_code
_entity_poly.pdbx_strand_id
1 'polypeptide(L)'
;MCGIVGFTGSAQAAPILLDGLSKLEYRGYDSAGLAVQNAAGKIEVVKAKGRLRVLSEMTDEGKAVQGSCGIGHTRWATHGEPSVVNAHPHYSRDQKIAVVHNGIIENYQELKTRLINKGFTFASQTDTEVVAQLLDYYYTGVSAGDSLDAITRMMMHVRGSYALGILFADQPGVVYAVRKDSPLIVGKAENGSLIASDVPALLKYTRTVYYIDNLEIARLTPDSIEFFNIDKEPVEKEASTIEWDAEAAEKGGYEHFMMKEIHEQPTAVRDTLSPRIKDGRIDLSELGLDEEAIKNVRRIYIIGCGSAYHVGVAARYVFESLARLPVEVDVASEFRYRNPVLEPDS
;
A
#
# COMPACT_ATOMS: atom_id res chain seq x y z
N MET A 1 5.87 -5.08 -6.66
CA MET A 1 5.14 -4.44 -5.53
C MET A 1 4.00 -5.37 -5.11
N CYS A 2 3.68 -5.43 -3.82
CA CYS A 2 2.66 -6.34 -3.28
C CYS A 2 1.24 -5.73 -3.35
N GLY A 3 0.20 -6.57 -3.15
CA GLY A 3 -1.20 -6.13 -3.06
C GLY A 3 -1.77 -6.39 -1.67
N ILE A 4 -2.46 -5.40 -1.09
CA ILE A 4 -3.23 -5.53 0.15
C ILE A 4 -4.71 -5.31 -0.16
N VAL A 5 -5.56 -6.13 0.44
CA VAL A 5 -7.01 -5.93 0.53
C VAL A 5 -7.49 -6.31 1.93
N GLY A 6 -8.40 -5.54 2.51
CA GLY A 6 -9.09 -5.88 3.74
C GLY A 6 -10.57 -5.57 3.61
N PHE A 7 -11.40 -6.26 4.37
CA PHE A 7 -12.84 -6.10 4.40
C PHE A 7 -13.39 -6.37 5.79
N THR A 8 -14.37 -5.57 6.19
CA THR A 8 -15.27 -5.86 7.31
C THR A 8 -16.68 -5.43 6.96
N GLY A 9 -17.66 -6.28 7.19
CA GLY A 9 -19.04 -6.00 6.78
C GLY A 9 -20.01 -7.12 7.10
N SER A 10 -21.12 -7.16 6.35
CA SER A 10 -22.16 -8.17 6.50
C SER A 10 -21.95 -9.42 5.62
N ALA A 11 -21.10 -9.35 4.61
CA ALA A 11 -20.82 -10.44 3.68
C ALA A 11 -19.63 -11.30 4.14
N GLN A 12 -19.45 -12.48 3.52
CA GLN A 12 -18.25 -13.30 3.71
C GLN A 12 -17.00 -12.57 3.19
N ALA A 13 -15.98 -12.46 4.03
CA ALA A 13 -14.79 -11.69 3.69
C ALA A 13 -13.91 -12.37 2.64
N ALA A 14 -13.69 -13.69 2.74
CA ALA A 14 -12.72 -14.38 1.89
C ALA A 14 -12.98 -14.24 0.38
N PRO A 15 -14.21 -14.37 -0.16
CA PRO A 15 -14.48 -14.12 -1.57
C PRO A 15 -14.18 -12.68 -2.00
N ILE A 16 -14.49 -11.68 -1.14
CA ILE A 16 -14.23 -10.26 -1.41
C ILE A 16 -12.72 -9.99 -1.45
N LEU A 17 -11.98 -10.57 -0.51
CA LEU A 17 -10.52 -10.46 -0.47
C LEU A 17 -9.87 -11.06 -1.73
N LEU A 18 -10.29 -12.26 -2.14
CA LEU A 18 -9.79 -12.91 -3.35
C LEU A 18 -10.10 -12.11 -4.61
N ASP A 19 -11.31 -11.58 -4.74
CA ASP A 19 -11.70 -10.76 -5.88
C ASP A 19 -10.85 -9.48 -5.94
N GLY A 20 -10.71 -8.75 -4.83
CA GLY A 20 -9.87 -7.55 -4.77
C GLY A 20 -8.39 -7.84 -5.03
N LEU A 21 -7.84 -8.93 -4.47
CA LEU A 21 -6.46 -9.36 -4.72
C LEU A 21 -6.22 -9.76 -6.19
N SER A 22 -7.25 -10.28 -6.88
CA SER A 22 -7.14 -10.61 -8.31
C SER A 22 -6.85 -9.37 -9.18
N LYS A 23 -7.36 -8.21 -8.77
CA LYS A 23 -7.10 -6.93 -9.42
C LYS A 23 -5.71 -6.37 -9.12
N LEU A 24 -5.01 -6.93 -8.12
CA LEU A 24 -3.67 -6.52 -7.69
C LEU A 24 -2.57 -7.56 -8.00
N GLU A 25 -2.91 -8.71 -8.62
CA GLU A 25 -1.95 -9.79 -8.87
C GLU A 25 -0.80 -9.35 -9.79
N TYR A 26 -1.01 -8.37 -10.65
CA TYR A 26 0.06 -7.80 -11.47
C TYR A 26 1.20 -7.17 -10.65
N ARG A 27 0.93 -6.84 -9.39
CA ARG A 27 1.90 -6.28 -8.43
C ARG A 27 2.71 -7.36 -7.70
N GLY A 28 2.15 -8.56 -7.50
CA GLY A 28 2.81 -9.65 -6.78
C GLY A 28 2.12 -10.99 -7.03
N TYR A 29 2.90 -12.03 -7.30
CA TYR A 29 2.36 -13.33 -7.70
C TYR A 29 3.23 -14.52 -7.23
N ASP A 30 4.15 -14.31 -6.30
CA ASP A 30 5.03 -15.39 -5.80
C ASP A 30 4.40 -16.18 -4.64
N SER A 31 3.54 -15.53 -3.89
CA SER A 31 2.76 -16.14 -2.83
C SER A 31 1.55 -15.27 -2.47
N ALA A 32 0.53 -15.86 -1.87
CA ALA A 32 -0.67 -15.16 -1.43
C ALA A 32 -1.20 -15.76 -0.13
N GLY A 33 -2.04 -15.01 0.58
CA GLY A 33 -2.73 -15.52 1.75
C GLY A 33 -3.80 -14.58 2.28
N LEU A 34 -4.66 -15.14 3.12
CA LEU A 34 -5.73 -14.46 3.83
C LEU A 34 -5.64 -14.74 5.34
N ALA A 35 -6.10 -13.77 6.12
CA ALA A 35 -6.53 -13.98 7.50
C ALA A 35 -7.99 -13.53 7.61
N VAL A 36 -8.87 -14.43 8.04
CA VAL A 36 -10.31 -14.15 8.17
C VAL A 36 -10.73 -14.41 9.60
N GLN A 37 -11.46 -13.48 10.16
CA GLN A 37 -11.96 -13.50 11.51
C GLN A 37 -13.44 -13.86 11.52
N ASN A 38 -13.82 -14.85 12.29
CA ASN A 38 -15.21 -15.22 12.50
C ASN A 38 -15.85 -14.41 13.66
N ALA A 39 -17.15 -14.56 13.85
CA ALA A 39 -17.89 -13.83 14.88
C ALA A 39 -17.41 -14.15 16.33
N ALA A 40 -16.74 -15.29 16.55
CA ALA A 40 -16.15 -15.64 17.84
C ALA A 40 -14.74 -15.05 18.06
N GLY A 41 -14.26 -14.23 17.11
CA GLY A 41 -12.93 -13.61 17.18
C GLY A 41 -11.78 -14.52 16.71
N LYS A 42 -12.04 -15.78 16.40
CA LYS A 42 -10.99 -16.68 15.90
C LYS A 42 -10.52 -16.23 14.51
N ILE A 43 -9.21 -16.02 14.37
CA ILE A 43 -8.57 -15.72 13.10
C ILE A 43 -8.09 -17.03 12.45
N GLU A 44 -8.59 -17.30 11.25
CA GLU A 44 -8.12 -18.39 10.40
C GLU A 44 -7.18 -17.84 9.34
N VAL A 45 -5.99 -18.43 9.21
CA VAL A 45 -4.95 -17.99 8.26
C VAL A 45 -4.72 -19.09 7.24
N VAL A 46 -4.90 -18.76 5.95
CA VAL A 46 -4.60 -19.65 4.82
C VAL A 46 -3.57 -19.00 3.94
N LYS A 47 -2.49 -19.71 3.60
CA LYS A 47 -1.36 -19.19 2.83
C LYS A 47 -0.97 -20.19 1.74
N ALA A 48 -0.60 -19.69 0.56
CA ALA A 48 -0.15 -20.46 -0.57
C ALA A 48 1.11 -19.86 -1.20
N LYS A 49 2.03 -20.75 -1.65
CA LYS A 49 3.11 -20.38 -2.55
C LYS A 49 2.58 -20.41 -3.99
N GLY A 50 2.94 -19.40 -4.79
CA GLY A 50 2.52 -19.26 -6.17
C GLY A 50 1.42 -18.21 -6.37
N ARG A 51 0.81 -18.24 -7.53
CA ARG A 51 -0.22 -17.27 -7.93
C ARG A 51 -1.48 -17.35 -7.07
N LEU A 52 -2.25 -16.29 -7.04
CA LEU A 52 -3.51 -16.18 -6.29
C LEU A 52 -4.49 -17.34 -6.56
N ARG A 53 -4.46 -17.89 -7.79
CA ARG A 53 -5.27 -19.04 -8.16
C ARG A 53 -5.08 -20.24 -7.21
N VAL A 54 -3.84 -20.51 -6.76
CA VAL A 54 -3.56 -21.62 -5.83
C VAL A 54 -4.29 -21.40 -4.50
N LEU A 55 -4.25 -20.18 -3.97
CA LEU A 55 -4.98 -19.81 -2.75
C LEU A 55 -6.51 -19.92 -2.94
N SER A 56 -7.02 -19.46 -4.10
CA SER A 56 -8.44 -19.55 -4.45
C SER A 56 -8.93 -21.00 -4.49
N GLU A 57 -8.18 -21.89 -5.14
CA GLU A 57 -8.47 -23.33 -5.21
C GLU A 57 -8.43 -23.98 -3.81
N MET A 58 -7.44 -23.66 -2.98
CA MET A 58 -7.32 -24.19 -1.61
C MET A 58 -8.48 -23.77 -0.68
N THR A 59 -9.10 -22.63 -0.95
CA THR A 59 -10.18 -22.07 -0.14
C THR A 59 -11.57 -22.27 -0.76
N ASP A 60 -11.71 -23.07 -1.82
CA ASP A 60 -12.95 -23.20 -2.61
C ASP A 60 -13.52 -21.81 -2.97
N GLU A 61 -12.72 -20.99 -3.66
CA GLU A 61 -13.04 -19.60 -4.00
C GLU A 61 -13.45 -18.75 -2.77
N GLY A 62 -12.85 -19.06 -1.63
CA GLY A 62 -13.11 -18.40 -0.34
C GLY A 62 -14.29 -18.98 0.44
N LYS A 63 -15.05 -19.92 -0.10
CA LYS A 63 -16.23 -20.50 0.58
C LYS A 63 -15.88 -21.36 1.79
N ALA A 64 -14.68 -21.97 1.78
CA ALA A 64 -14.22 -22.82 2.88
C ALA A 64 -13.79 -22.01 4.11
N VAL A 65 -13.51 -20.70 3.98
CA VAL A 65 -13.01 -19.84 5.08
C VAL A 65 -14.14 -18.91 5.52
N GLN A 66 -14.69 -19.15 6.70
CA GLN A 66 -15.88 -18.47 7.18
C GLN A 66 -15.56 -17.27 8.08
N GLY A 67 -16.15 -16.13 7.76
CA GLY A 67 -16.04 -14.90 8.56
C GLY A 67 -16.33 -13.65 7.73
N SER A 68 -16.76 -12.59 8.38
CA SER A 68 -17.16 -11.33 7.75
C SER A 68 -16.12 -10.21 7.87
N CYS A 69 -14.98 -10.50 8.48
CA CYS A 69 -13.88 -9.56 8.65
C CYS A 69 -12.57 -10.26 8.25
N GLY A 70 -11.72 -9.60 7.48
CA GLY A 70 -10.46 -10.22 7.06
C GLY A 70 -9.51 -9.28 6.33
N ILE A 71 -8.28 -9.75 6.18
CA ILE A 71 -7.20 -9.11 5.42
C ILE A 71 -6.55 -10.13 4.49
N GLY A 72 -6.10 -9.69 3.34
CA GLY A 72 -5.46 -10.54 2.34
C GLY A 72 -4.29 -9.85 1.65
N HIS A 73 -3.41 -10.66 1.08
CA HIS A 73 -2.18 -10.18 0.49
C HIS A 73 -1.72 -11.01 -0.71
N THR A 74 -1.19 -10.35 -1.73
CA THR A 74 -0.37 -10.96 -2.79
C THR A 74 1.04 -10.42 -2.71
N ARG A 75 2.04 -11.31 -2.69
CA ARG A 75 3.42 -10.98 -2.37
C ARG A 75 4.30 -10.94 -3.62
N TRP A 76 5.22 -9.97 -3.63
CA TRP A 76 6.45 -9.95 -4.40
C TRP A 76 7.60 -9.97 -3.40
N ALA A 77 8.36 -11.07 -3.34
CA ALA A 77 9.36 -11.29 -2.31
C ALA A 77 10.49 -10.26 -2.36
N THR A 78 10.77 -9.65 -1.21
CA THR A 78 11.94 -8.79 -0.97
C THR A 78 12.86 -9.40 0.09
N HIS A 79 12.27 -9.93 1.19
CA HIS A 79 12.97 -10.58 2.29
C HIS A 79 12.46 -12.00 2.48
N GLY A 80 13.35 -12.98 2.44
CA GLY A 80 13.00 -14.40 2.48
C GLY A 80 12.43 -14.93 1.15
N GLU A 81 12.80 -16.14 0.79
CA GLU A 81 12.35 -16.79 -0.45
C GLU A 81 10.81 -16.99 -0.49
N PRO A 82 10.22 -17.12 -1.70
CA PRO A 82 8.82 -17.47 -1.83
C PRO A 82 8.51 -18.84 -1.21
N SER A 83 7.77 -18.83 -0.10
CA SER A 83 7.35 -20.04 0.63
C SER A 83 6.06 -19.75 1.38
N VAL A 84 5.36 -20.81 1.83
CA VAL A 84 4.16 -20.68 2.66
C VAL A 84 4.47 -19.97 3.97
N VAL A 85 5.61 -20.23 4.58
CA VAL A 85 6.02 -19.60 5.85
C VAL A 85 6.24 -18.09 5.67
N ASN A 86 6.88 -17.69 4.58
CA ASN A 86 7.20 -16.31 4.26
C ASN A 86 6.05 -15.55 3.58
N ALA A 87 4.97 -16.24 3.18
CA ALA A 87 3.76 -15.59 2.66
C ALA A 87 3.04 -14.80 3.78
N HIS A 88 2.39 -13.70 3.42
CA HIS A 88 1.49 -12.95 4.30
C HIS A 88 0.09 -13.61 4.32
N PRO A 89 -0.69 -13.40 5.38
CA PRO A 89 -0.44 -12.63 6.60
C PRO A 89 0.59 -13.28 7.54
N HIS A 90 1.33 -12.44 8.29
CA HIS A 90 2.07 -12.88 9.46
C HIS A 90 1.22 -12.70 10.72
N TYR A 91 1.51 -13.45 11.76
CA TYR A 91 0.72 -13.42 13.01
C TYR A 91 1.62 -13.47 14.25
N SER A 92 1.09 -12.98 15.37
CA SER A 92 1.74 -13.08 16.67
C SER A 92 1.89 -14.53 17.10
N ARG A 93 2.77 -14.81 18.08
CA ARG A 93 3.07 -16.16 18.58
C ARG A 93 1.84 -16.96 19.03
N ASP A 94 0.82 -16.27 19.56
CA ASP A 94 -0.42 -16.85 20.02
C ASP A 94 -1.57 -16.76 18.99
N GLN A 95 -1.26 -16.28 17.77
CA GLN A 95 -2.18 -16.09 16.64
C GLN A 95 -3.35 -15.14 16.93
N LYS A 96 -3.19 -14.22 17.89
CA LYS A 96 -4.21 -13.22 18.21
C LYS A 96 -4.13 -11.97 17.39
N ILE A 97 -3.00 -11.70 16.76
CA ILE A 97 -2.80 -10.54 15.89
C ILE A 97 -2.34 -11.03 14.53
N ALA A 98 -3.01 -10.62 13.47
CA ALA A 98 -2.62 -10.91 12.09
C ALA A 98 -2.31 -9.62 11.34
N VAL A 99 -1.24 -9.64 10.51
CA VAL A 99 -0.73 -8.46 9.81
C VAL A 99 -0.41 -8.79 8.36
N VAL A 100 -0.85 -7.93 7.44
CA VAL A 100 -0.37 -7.86 6.06
C VAL A 100 0.43 -6.57 5.87
N HIS A 101 1.46 -6.59 5.03
CA HIS A 101 2.39 -5.48 4.88
C HIS A 101 2.86 -5.31 3.44
N ASN A 102 2.84 -4.09 2.96
CA ASN A 102 3.56 -3.62 1.78
C ASN A 102 4.63 -2.61 2.21
N GLY A 103 5.85 -2.78 1.74
CA GLY A 103 6.97 -1.91 2.07
C GLY A 103 8.18 -2.67 2.60
N ILE A 104 9.04 -1.99 3.35
CA ILE A 104 10.23 -2.54 3.97
C ILE A 104 10.40 -1.97 5.37
N ILE A 105 10.56 -2.85 6.35
CA ILE A 105 10.92 -2.48 7.72
C ILE A 105 12.44 -2.48 7.85
N GLU A 106 13.05 -1.33 7.66
CA GLU A 106 14.51 -1.17 7.56
C GLU A 106 15.26 -1.63 8.81
N ASN A 107 14.70 -1.40 9.98
CA ASN A 107 15.31 -1.77 11.25
C ASN A 107 14.82 -3.12 11.81
N TYR A 108 14.29 -4.01 10.96
CA TYR A 108 13.69 -5.27 11.40
C TYR A 108 14.65 -6.17 12.19
N GLN A 109 15.93 -6.19 11.83
CA GLN A 109 16.94 -7.02 12.52
C GLN A 109 17.18 -6.55 13.96
N GLU A 110 17.26 -5.23 14.18
CA GLU A 110 17.38 -4.64 15.52
C GLU A 110 16.16 -4.98 16.37
N LEU A 111 14.96 -4.76 15.83
CA LEU A 111 13.70 -5.08 16.51
C LEU A 111 13.56 -6.57 16.79
N LYS A 112 13.90 -7.43 15.83
CA LYS A 112 13.91 -8.90 15.99
C LYS A 112 14.81 -9.34 17.13
N THR A 113 16.05 -8.85 17.18
CA THR A 113 17.00 -9.16 18.25
C THR A 113 16.46 -8.73 19.63
N ARG A 114 15.89 -7.52 19.70
CA ARG A 114 15.27 -7.00 20.92
C ARG A 114 14.10 -7.87 21.40
N LEU A 115 13.25 -8.33 20.47
CA LEU A 115 12.11 -9.19 20.80
C LEU A 115 12.53 -10.60 21.18
N ILE A 116 13.55 -11.19 20.53
CA ILE A 116 14.13 -12.49 20.92
C ILE A 116 14.64 -12.42 22.37
N ASN A 117 15.34 -11.35 22.76
CA ASN A 117 15.81 -11.15 24.13
C ASN A 117 14.68 -11.01 25.16
N LYS A 118 13.44 -10.76 24.70
CA LYS A 118 12.21 -10.73 25.49
C LYS A 118 11.40 -12.03 25.43
N GLY A 119 11.95 -13.08 24.80
CA GLY A 119 11.34 -14.40 24.71
C GLY A 119 10.37 -14.59 23.55
N PHE A 120 10.38 -13.71 22.55
CA PHE A 120 9.61 -13.88 21.32
C PHE A 120 10.33 -14.82 20.34
N THR A 121 9.56 -15.60 19.60
CA THR A 121 10.05 -16.53 18.57
C THR A 121 9.59 -16.06 17.20
N PHE A 122 10.35 -16.41 16.18
CA PHE A 122 10.08 -16.05 14.79
C PHE A 122 10.10 -17.29 13.92
N ALA A 123 9.08 -17.44 13.07
CA ALA A 123 8.95 -18.57 12.16
C ALA A 123 9.45 -18.23 10.74
N SER A 124 9.32 -16.96 10.34
CA SER A 124 9.64 -16.52 8.99
C SER A 124 10.99 -15.79 8.89
N GLN A 125 11.41 -15.60 7.64
CA GLN A 125 12.59 -14.82 7.28
C GLN A 125 12.22 -13.40 6.85
N THR A 126 10.94 -13.00 6.96
CA THR A 126 10.47 -11.70 6.52
C THR A 126 10.72 -10.62 7.57
N ASP A 127 10.83 -9.39 7.10
CA ASP A 127 10.82 -8.20 7.93
C ASP A 127 9.45 -7.95 8.59
N THR A 128 8.38 -8.39 7.95
CA THR A 128 6.99 -8.16 8.38
C THR A 128 6.62 -8.86 9.68
N GLU A 129 7.14 -10.08 9.93
CA GLU A 129 6.81 -10.80 11.17
C GLU A 129 7.19 -10.01 12.42
N VAL A 130 8.22 -9.17 12.32
CA VAL A 130 8.63 -8.27 13.42
C VAL A 130 7.49 -7.33 13.84
N VAL A 131 6.68 -6.87 12.88
CA VAL A 131 5.53 -6.00 13.17
C VAL A 131 4.47 -6.75 13.98
N ALA A 132 4.14 -7.98 13.60
CA ALA A 132 3.17 -8.80 14.34
C ALA A 132 3.62 -9.08 15.77
N GLN A 133 4.91 -9.42 15.96
CA GLN A 133 5.48 -9.68 17.28
C GLN A 133 5.63 -8.41 18.12
N LEU A 134 5.93 -7.27 17.49
CA LEU A 134 6.04 -5.98 18.17
C LEU A 134 4.67 -5.48 18.65
N LEU A 135 3.63 -5.67 17.84
CA LEU A 135 2.25 -5.39 18.21
C LEU A 135 1.83 -6.27 19.42
N ASP A 136 2.13 -7.57 19.41
CA ASP A 136 1.86 -8.47 20.53
C ASP A 136 2.58 -7.98 21.80
N TYR A 137 3.85 -7.63 21.69
CA TYR A 137 4.62 -7.10 22.83
C TYR A 137 3.99 -5.86 23.46
N TYR A 138 3.52 -4.91 22.64
CA TYR A 138 2.88 -3.71 23.17
C TYR A 138 1.46 -4.00 23.65
N TYR A 139 0.67 -4.69 22.85
CA TYR A 139 -0.74 -4.94 23.12
C TYR A 139 -0.99 -5.72 24.41
N THR A 140 -0.25 -6.81 24.59
CA THR A 140 -0.37 -7.65 25.80
C THR A 140 0.36 -7.09 27.02
N GLY A 141 1.34 -6.23 26.81
CA GLY A 141 2.18 -5.65 27.86
C GLY A 141 1.79 -4.22 28.21
N VAL A 142 2.42 -3.26 27.55
CA VAL A 142 2.40 -1.84 27.93
C VAL A 142 1.03 -1.19 27.69
N SER A 143 0.38 -1.55 26.60
CA SER A 143 -0.89 -0.96 26.17
C SER A 143 -2.12 -1.62 26.79
N ALA A 144 -1.93 -2.71 27.55
CA ALA A 144 -2.97 -3.40 28.32
C ALA A 144 -4.28 -3.66 27.54
N GLY A 145 -4.19 -4.06 26.27
CA GLY A 145 -5.33 -4.33 25.39
C GLY A 145 -5.84 -3.11 24.61
N ASP A 146 -5.19 -1.94 24.71
CA ASP A 146 -5.47 -0.80 23.84
C ASP A 146 -4.76 -0.96 22.49
N SER A 147 -5.53 -1.25 21.45
CA SER A 147 -5.02 -1.46 20.09
C SER A 147 -4.47 -0.20 19.45
N LEU A 148 -5.10 0.96 19.67
CA LEU A 148 -4.60 2.25 19.15
C LEU A 148 -3.25 2.58 19.78
N ASP A 149 -3.11 2.41 21.09
CA ASP A 149 -1.84 2.64 21.78
C ASP A 149 -0.75 1.65 21.31
N ALA A 150 -1.09 0.37 21.14
CA ALA A 150 -0.16 -0.63 20.63
C ALA A 150 0.32 -0.32 19.20
N ILE A 151 -0.60 0.10 18.32
CA ILE A 151 -0.30 0.49 16.93
C ILE A 151 0.57 1.74 16.93
N THR A 152 0.23 2.78 17.68
CA THR A 152 1.02 4.01 17.78
C THR A 152 2.44 3.73 18.26
N ARG A 153 2.60 2.91 19.31
CA ARG A 153 3.95 2.51 19.80
C ARG A 153 4.74 1.73 18.77
N MET A 154 4.09 0.85 18.03
CA MET A 154 4.71 0.14 16.92
C MET A 154 5.20 1.14 15.86
N MET A 155 4.37 2.08 15.44
CA MET A 155 4.71 3.11 14.44
C MET A 155 5.90 3.97 14.86
N MET A 156 6.02 4.30 16.14
CA MET A 156 7.14 5.10 16.67
C MET A 156 8.49 4.34 16.65
N HIS A 157 8.46 3.01 16.62
CA HIS A 157 9.68 2.20 16.67
C HIS A 157 10.10 1.64 15.33
N VAL A 158 9.17 1.51 14.39
CA VAL A 158 9.43 0.99 13.04
C VAL A 158 10.01 2.08 12.14
N ARG A 159 11.11 1.77 11.44
CA ARG A 159 11.70 2.62 10.41
C ARG A 159 11.48 2.01 9.03
N GLY A 160 11.34 2.86 8.04
CA GLY A 160 11.09 2.47 6.65
C GLY A 160 9.71 2.88 6.16
N SER A 161 9.34 2.36 4.99
CA SER A 161 8.03 2.58 4.38
C SER A 161 7.12 1.38 4.63
N TYR A 162 5.86 1.65 4.99
CA TYR A 162 4.89 0.56 5.21
C TYR A 162 3.45 0.98 4.91
N ALA A 163 2.67 0.01 4.45
CA ALA A 163 1.22 0.00 4.50
C ALA A 163 0.80 -1.32 5.17
N LEU A 164 0.01 -1.23 6.22
CA LEU A 164 -0.38 -2.37 7.06
C LEU A 164 -1.88 -2.54 7.11
N GLY A 165 -2.36 -3.79 7.01
CA GLY A 165 -3.68 -4.20 7.47
C GLY A 165 -3.52 -5.10 8.70
N ILE A 166 -4.28 -4.85 9.77
CA ILE A 166 -4.10 -5.49 11.06
C ILE A 166 -5.46 -5.97 11.59
N LEU A 167 -5.48 -7.19 12.14
CA LEU A 167 -6.60 -7.77 12.89
C LEU A 167 -6.18 -8.13 14.30
N PHE A 168 -7.06 -7.88 15.28
CA PHE A 168 -6.94 -8.36 16.66
C PHE A 168 -8.06 -9.35 16.94
N ALA A 169 -7.74 -10.51 17.49
CA ALA A 169 -8.70 -11.62 17.70
C ALA A 169 -9.84 -11.27 18.68
N ASP A 170 -9.55 -10.44 19.68
CA ASP A 170 -10.50 -9.97 20.68
C ASP A 170 -11.30 -8.73 20.26
N GLN A 171 -11.11 -8.27 19.00
CA GLN A 171 -11.88 -7.18 18.38
C GLN A 171 -12.56 -7.67 17.09
N PRO A 172 -13.58 -8.54 17.21
CA PRO A 172 -14.24 -9.10 16.03
C PRO A 172 -14.93 -8.00 15.21
N GLY A 173 -14.73 -8.06 13.89
CA GLY A 173 -15.30 -7.11 12.96
C GLY A 173 -14.52 -5.79 12.84
N VAL A 174 -13.32 -5.67 13.41
CA VAL A 174 -12.49 -4.48 13.29
C VAL A 174 -11.26 -4.75 12.44
N VAL A 175 -11.03 -3.92 11.42
CA VAL A 175 -9.79 -3.86 10.63
C VAL A 175 -9.09 -2.55 10.93
N TYR A 176 -7.80 -2.60 11.22
CA TYR A 176 -6.97 -1.41 11.28
C TYR A 176 -6.12 -1.28 10.02
N ALA A 177 -6.00 -0.06 9.52
CA ALA A 177 -5.15 0.30 8.40
C ALA A 177 -4.19 1.41 8.82
N VAL A 178 -2.92 1.24 8.49
CA VAL A 178 -1.85 2.19 8.87
C VAL A 178 -0.91 2.35 7.71
N ARG A 179 -0.42 3.58 7.46
CA ARG A 179 0.57 3.78 6.41
C ARG A 179 1.66 4.80 6.77
N LYS A 180 2.82 4.58 6.13
CA LYS A 180 3.90 5.56 5.99
C LYS A 180 4.58 5.33 4.64
N ASP A 181 4.54 6.31 3.76
CA ASP A 181 5.19 6.33 2.43
C ASP A 181 4.73 5.24 1.42
N SER A 182 4.02 4.20 1.85
CA SER A 182 3.43 3.18 1.00
C SER A 182 1.93 3.46 0.78
N PRO A 183 1.36 3.23 -0.42
CA PRO A 183 -0.04 3.54 -0.69
C PRO A 183 -0.99 2.61 0.06
N LEU A 184 -2.02 3.19 0.67
CA LEU A 184 -3.15 2.50 1.27
C LEU A 184 -4.36 3.44 1.29
N ILE A 185 -5.50 2.95 0.85
CA ILE A 185 -6.76 3.68 0.78
C ILE A 185 -7.86 2.93 1.52
N VAL A 186 -8.84 3.65 1.99
CA VAL A 186 -10.02 3.12 2.66
C VAL A 186 -11.25 3.37 1.78
N GLY A 187 -12.10 2.37 1.63
CA GLY A 187 -13.35 2.47 0.89
C GLY A 187 -14.56 2.27 1.80
N LYS A 188 -15.61 3.08 1.65
CA LYS A 188 -16.91 2.87 2.29
C LYS A 188 -17.88 2.31 1.27
N ALA A 189 -18.30 1.07 1.48
CA ALA A 189 -19.31 0.40 0.67
C ALA A 189 -20.65 0.32 1.42
N GLU A 190 -21.71 -0.02 0.71
CA GLU A 190 -23.05 -0.20 1.29
C GLU A 190 -23.07 -1.33 2.35
N ASN A 191 -22.33 -2.40 2.11
CA ASN A 191 -22.32 -3.61 2.93
C ASN A 191 -21.09 -3.72 3.87
N GLY A 192 -20.36 -2.62 4.08
CA GLY A 192 -19.18 -2.64 4.94
C GLY A 192 -18.09 -1.63 4.56
N SER A 193 -16.92 -1.86 5.08
CA SER A 193 -15.73 -1.02 4.89
C SER A 193 -14.57 -1.85 4.34
N LEU A 194 -13.76 -1.25 3.48
CA LEU A 194 -12.64 -1.92 2.81
C LEU A 194 -11.34 -1.13 2.97
N ILE A 195 -10.22 -1.83 2.86
CA ILE A 195 -8.91 -1.23 2.59
C ILE A 195 -8.31 -1.85 1.34
N ALA A 196 -7.53 -1.09 0.59
CA ALA A 196 -6.73 -1.62 -0.50
C ALA A 196 -5.46 -0.80 -0.72
N SER A 197 -4.44 -1.45 -1.24
CA SER A 197 -3.20 -0.76 -1.64
C SER A 197 -3.32 -0.06 -3.00
N ASP A 198 -4.41 -0.29 -3.74
CA ASP A 198 -4.73 0.40 -4.99
C ASP A 198 -6.22 0.39 -5.27
N VAL A 199 -6.69 1.43 -5.96
CA VAL A 199 -8.10 1.70 -6.29
C VAL A 199 -8.80 0.57 -7.05
N PRO A 200 -8.19 -0.12 -8.05
CA PRO A 200 -8.85 -1.17 -8.81
C PRO A 200 -9.48 -2.28 -7.96
N ALA A 201 -8.91 -2.56 -6.78
CA ALA A 201 -9.42 -3.57 -5.88
C ALA A 201 -10.74 -3.18 -5.19
N LEU A 202 -11.09 -1.89 -5.18
CA LEU A 202 -12.28 -1.36 -4.52
C LEU A 202 -13.44 -1.08 -5.49
N LEU A 203 -13.17 -0.79 -6.76
CA LEU A 203 -14.12 -0.22 -7.70
C LEU A 203 -15.41 -1.02 -7.90
N LYS A 204 -15.34 -2.35 -7.73
CA LYS A 204 -16.52 -3.22 -7.78
C LYS A 204 -17.47 -3.00 -6.59
N TYR A 205 -16.93 -2.56 -5.46
CA TYR A 205 -17.66 -2.46 -4.19
C TYR A 205 -18.03 -1.03 -3.85
N THR A 206 -17.15 -0.07 -4.16
CA THR A 206 -17.38 1.35 -3.88
C THR A 206 -16.53 2.25 -4.75
N ARG A 207 -17.06 3.46 -5.00
CA ARG A 207 -16.31 4.59 -5.57
C ARG A 207 -16.01 5.66 -4.52
N THR A 208 -16.55 5.52 -3.31
CA THR A 208 -16.29 6.44 -2.20
C THR A 208 -15.07 5.98 -1.43
N VAL A 209 -14.01 6.77 -1.46
CA VAL A 209 -12.73 6.44 -0.84
C VAL A 209 -12.23 7.57 0.05
N TYR A 210 -11.39 7.20 1.02
CA TYR A 210 -10.67 8.11 1.88
C TYR A 210 -9.17 7.81 1.76
N TYR A 211 -8.37 8.86 1.63
CA TYR A 211 -6.93 8.75 1.60
C TYR A 211 -6.35 8.87 3.01
N ILE A 212 -5.62 7.85 3.46
CA ILE A 212 -4.90 7.89 4.72
C ILE A 212 -3.60 8.66 4.49
N ASP A 213 -3.28 9.64 5.34
CA ASP A 213 -2.00 10.32 5.30
C ASP A 213 -0.90 9.54 6.05
N ASN A 214 0.34 9.98 5.94
CA ASN A 214 1.44 9.34 6.62
C ASN A 214 1.28 9.43 8.14
N LEU A 215 1.50 8.31 8.82
CA LEU A 215 1.39 8.16 10.28
C LEU A 215 -0.04 8.33 10.82
N GLU A 216 -1.04 8.14 9.98
CA GLU A 216 -2.42 8.01 10.42
C GLU A 216 -2.85 6.55 10.55
N ILE A 217 -3.84 6.33 11.39
CA ILE A 217 -4.48 5.04 11.65
C ILE A 217 -5.94 5.16 11.23
N ALA A 218 -6.41 4.27 10.37
CA ALA A 218 -7.84 4.09 10.13
C ALA A 218 -8.33 2.86 10.88
N ARG A 219 -9.43 3.01 11.62
CA ARG A 219 -10.16 1.94 12.29
C ARG A 219 -11.47 1.73 11.53
N LEU A 220 -11.63 0.55 10.97
CA LEU A 220 -12.80 0.20 10.17
C LEU A 220 -13.65 -0.81 10.94
N THR A 221 -14.96 -0.53 10.99
CA THR A 221 -15.99 -1.48 11.41
C THR A 221 -16.95 -1.71 10.23
N PRO A 222 -17.93 -2.64 10.33
CA PRO A 222 -18.96 -2.77 9.30
C PRO A 222 -19.70 -1.46 9.02
N ASP A 223 -19.93 -0.64 10.05
CA ASP A 223 -20.80 0.53 9.98
C ASP A 223 -20.05 1.86 9.93
N SER A 224 -18.82 1.92 10.47
CA SER A 224 -18.06 3.17 10.61
C SER A 224 -16.61 3.07 10.16
N ILE A 225 -16.05 4.22 9.82
CA ILE A 225 -14.63 4.43 9.56
C ILE A 225 -14.19 5.63 10.40
N GLU A 226 -13.20 5.44 11.22
CA GLU A 226 -12.63 6.47 12.08
C GLU A 226 -11.14 6.62 11.76
N PHE A 227 -10.64 7.84 11.77
CA PHE A 227 -9.22 8.13 11.54
C PHE A 227 -8.60 8.77 12.77
N PHE A 228 -7.35 8.44 13.03
CA PHE A 228 -6.59 8.96 14.16
C PHE A 228 -5.18 9.34 13.70
N ASN A 229 -4.64 10.41 14.26
CA ASN A 229 -3.23 10.75 14.12
C ASN A 229 -2.35 9.89 15.07
N ILE A 230 -1.03 10.08 15.00
CA ILE A 230 -0.08 9.36 15.84
C ILE A 230 -0.24 9.64 17.35
N ASP A 231 -0.87 10.75 17.71
CA ASP A 231 -1.18 11.12 19.09
C ASP A 231 -2.53 10.55 19.56
N LYS A 232 -3.16 9.73 18.73
CA LYS A 232 -4.49 9.10 18.93
C LYS A 232 -5.64 10.08 18.96
N GLU A 233 -5.46 11.27 18.43
CA GLU A 233 -6.53 12.24 18.28
C GLU A 233 -7.34 11.92 17.02
N PRO A 234 -8.69 12.05 17.07
CA PRO A 234 -9.53 11.87 15.90
C PRO A 234 -9.19 12.87 14.80
N VAL A 235 -9.16 12.38 13.55
CA VAL A 235 -8.96 13.20 12.34
C VAL A 235 -10.18 13.11 11.46
N GLU A 236 -10.73 14.23 11.05
CA GLU A 236 -11.80 14.26 10.06
C GLU A 236 -11.22 14.14 8.65
N LYS A 237 -11.82 13.29 7.82
CA LYS A 237 -11.43 13.07 6.43
C LYS A 237 -12.61 13.30 5.50
N GLU A 238 -12.37 14.03 4.43
CA GLU A 238 -13.34 14.17 3.36
C GLU A 238 -13.32 12.95 2.44
N ALA A 239 -14.50 12.50 2.06
CA ALA A 239 -14.65 11.42 1.09
C ALA A 239 -14.33 11.93 -0.32
N SER A 240 -13.55 11.17 -1.06
CA SER A 240 -13.30 11.38 -2.48
C SER A 240 -14.08 10.38 -3.32
N THR A 241 -14.63 10.83 -4.45
CA THR A 241 -15.31 9.95 -5.41
C THR A 241 -14.38 9.62 -6.55
N ILE A 242 -14.20 8.34 -6.85
CA ILE A 242 -13.42 7.89 -8.01
C ILE A 242 -14.28 8.01 -9.27
N GLU A 243 -13.90 8.94 -10.15
CA GLU A 243 -14.64 9.24 -11.38
C GLU A 243 -14.27 8.34 -12.56
N TRP A 244 -13.04 7.82 -12.59
CA TRP A 244 -12.59 6.98 -13.69
C TRP A 244 -13.22 5.59 -13.69
N ASP A 245 -13.38 5.01 -14.89
CA ASP A 245 -14.09 3.76 -15.07
C ASP A 245 -13.26 2.55 -14.63
N ALA A 246 -13.93 1.56 -14.02
CA ALA A 246 -13.32 0.27 -13.70
C ALA A 246 -12.78 -0.44 -14.96
N GLU A 247 -13.44 -0.28 -16.12
CA GLU A 247 -12.97 -0.83 -17.39
C GLU A 247 -11.62 -0.24 -17.82
N ALA A 248 -11.34 1.03 -17.48
CA ALA A 248 -10.04 1.64 -17.73
C ALA A 248 -8.90 0.98 -16.94
N ALA A 249 -9.18 0.39 -15.79
CA ALA A 249 -8.23 -0.37 -14.99
C ALA A 249 -8.06 -1.83 -15.45
N GLU A 250 -8.89 -2.29 -16.38
CA GLU A 250 -8.84 -3.64 -16.94
C GLU A 250 -8.00 -3.68 -18.23
N LYS A 251 -7.72 -4.88 -18.72
CA LYS A 251 -6.93 -5.06 -19.94
C LYS A 251 -7.58 -4.51 -21.22
N GLY A 252 -8.89 -4.18 -21.20
CA GLY A 252 -9.61 -3.57 -22.31
C GLY A 252 -9.58 -4.41 -23.61
N GLY A 253 -9.61 -5.76 -23.48
CA GLY A 253 -9.54 -6.69 -24.60
C GLY A 253 -8.12 -7.05 -25.06
N TYR A 254 -7.08 -6.47 -24.48
CA TYR A 254 -5.70 -6.84 -24.78
C TYR A 254 -5.25 -8.06 -23.95
N GLU A 255 -4.37 -8.88 -24.50
CA GLU A 255 -3.83 -10.04 -23.83
C GLU A 255 -2.96 -9.64 -22.61
N HIS A 256 -2.20 -8.53 -22.75
CA HIS A 256 -1.28 -8.01 -21.74
C HIS A 256 -1.49 -6.52 -21.48
N PHE A 257 -1.30 -6.07 -20.25
CA PHE A 257 -1.35 -4.65 -19.87
C PHE A 257 -0.36 -3.80 -20.67
N MET A 258 0.86 -4.27 -20.88
CA MET A 258 1.86 -3.55 -21.68
C MET A 258 1.38 -3.28 -23.10
N MET A 259 0.68 -4.22 -23.72
CA MET A 259 0.09 -4.01 -25.06
C MET A 259 -0.97 -2.92 -25.05
N LYS A 260 -1.85 -2.92 -24.03
CA LYS A 260 -2.83 -1.86 -23.82
C LYS A 260 -2.13 -0.51 -23.65
N GLU A 261 -1.13 -0.41 -22.77
CA GLU A 261 -0.39 0.82 -22.49
C GLU A 261 0.31 1.36 -23.74
N ILE A 262 0.89 0.50 -24.59
CA ILE A 262 1.47 0.90 -25.88
C ILE A 262 0.42 1.58 -26.76
N HIS A 263 -0.78 1.01 -26.84
CA HIS A 263 -1.86 1.57 -27.67
C HIS A 263 -2.51 2.83 -27.05
N GLU A 264 -2.43 3.01 -25.74
CA GLU A 264 -2.93 4.18 -25.03
C GLU A 264 -1.98 5.39 -25.10
N GLN A 265 -0.71 5.21 -25.46
CA GLN A 265 0.28 6.29 -25.50
C GLN A 265 -0.16 7.56 -26.25
N PRO A 266 -0.78 7.48 -27.44
CA PRO A 266 -1.22 8.68 -28.14
C PRO A 266 -2.25 9.49 -27.35
N THR A 267 -3.15 8.82 -26.65
CA THR A 267 -4.16 9.45 -25.78
C THR A 267 -3.51 10.02 -24.53
N ALA A 268 -2.67 9.25 -23.83
CA ALA A 268 -1.96 9.68 -22.64
C ALA A 268 -1.08 10.92 -22.89
N VAL A 269 -0.38 10.97 -24.02
CA VAL A 269 0.41 12.15 -24.41
C VAL A 269 -0.49 13.36 -24.66
N ARG A 270 -1.61 13.18 -25.37
CA ARG A 270 -2.56 14.27 -25.61
C ARG A 270 -3.15 14.80 -24.31
N ASP A 271 -3.61 13.93 -23.44
CA ASP A 271 -4.23 14.28 -22.16
C ASP A 271 -3.22 14.96 -21.21
N THR A 272 -1.94 14.62 -21.33
CA THR A 272 -0.87 15.28 -20.59
C THR A 272 -0.58 16.69 -21.12
N LEU A 273 -0.58 16.89 -22.43
CA LEU A 273 -0.18 18.15 -23.03
C LEU A 273 -1.33 19.16 -23.17
N SER A 274 -2.52 18.69 -23.61
CA SER A 274 -3.63 19.58 -23.98
C SER A 274 -4.07 20.52 -22.85
N PRO A 275 -4.22 20.08 -21.59
CA PRO A 275 -4.62 20.98 -20.51
C PRO A 275 -3.59 22.07 -20.20
N ARG A 276 -2.34 21.84 -20.59
CA ARG A 276 -1.19 22.75 -20.35
C ARG A 276 -0.87 23.64 -21.52
N ILE A 277 -1.69 23.60 -22.57
CA ILE A 277 -1.56 24.51 -23.72
C ILE A 277 -2.79 25.41 -23.76
N LYS A 278 -2.62 26.69 -23.43
CA LYS A 278 -3.67 27.71 -23.46
C LYS A 278 -3.24 28.81 -24.43
N ASP A 279 -4.10 29.14 -25.38
CA ASP A 279 -3.84 30.19 -26.41
C ASP A 279 -2.50 30.01 -27.16
N GLY A 280 -2.12 28.74 -27.41
CA GLY A 280 -0.86 28.41 -28.11
C GLY A 280 0.41 28.59 -27.28
N ARG A 281 0.28 28.81 -25.98
CA ARG A 281 1.39 28.91 -25.02
C ARG A 281 1.30 27.79 -23.95
N ILE A 282 2.44 27.43 -23.40
CA ILE A 282 2.50 26.49 -22.26
C ILE A 282 2.14 27.24 -20.99
N ASP A 283 1.14 26.74 -20.27
CA ASP A 283 0.68 27.25 -18.98
C ASP A 283 1.04 26.21 -17.88
N LEU A 284 1.96 26.58 -16.98
CA LEU A 284 2.38 25.78 -15.83
C LEU A 284 1.95 26.43 -14.50
N SER A 285 1.00 27.36 -14.54
CA SER A 285 0.52 28.08 -13.35
C SER A 285 -0.03 27.17 -12.26
N GLU A 286 -0.63 26.03 -12.64
CA GLU A 286 -1.09 24.99 -11.69
C GLU A 286 0.03 24.40 -10.83
N LEU A 287 1.27 24.46 -11.30
CA LEU A 287 2.46 24.00 -10.56
C LEU A 287 3.07 25.11 -9.69
N GLY A 288 2.46 26.31 -9.66
CA GLY A 288 3.02 27.48 -8.99
C GLY A 288 4.27 28.05 -9.67
N LEU A 289 4.51 27.69 -10.93
CA LEU A 289 5.63 28.17 -11.74
C LEU A 289 5.14 29.30 -12.68
N ASP A 290 5.46 30.51 -12.33
CA ASP A 290 5.30 31.69 -13.22
C ASP A 290 6.52 31.88 -14.13
N GLU A 291 6.43 32.84 -15.05
CA GLU A 291 7.52 33.12 -15.97
C GLU A 291 8.81 33.60 -15.26
N GLU A 292 8.70 34.24 -14.11
CA GLU A 292 9.86 34.73 -13.36
C GLU A 292 10.55 33.54 -12.64
N ALA A 293 9.80 32.66 -12.02
CA ALA A 293 10.33 31.42 -11.43
C ALA A 293 11.06 30.56 -12.47
N ILE A 294 10.44 30.37 -13.65
CA ILE A 294 11.06 29.59 -14.75
C ILE A 294 12.36 30.22 -15.24
N LYS A 295 12.43 31.58 -15.39
CA LYS A 295 13.65 32.29 -15.83
C LYS A 295 14.81 32.22 -14.83
N ASN A 296 14.48 31.98 -13.55
CA ASN A 296 15.46 31.89 -12.47
C ASN A 296 16.03 30.51 -12.26
N VAL A 297 15.44 29.46 -12.87
CA VAL A 297 15.95 28.09 -12.78
C VAL A 297 17.37 28.00 -13.32
N ARG A 298 18.29 27.46 -12.52
CA ARG A 298 19.71 27.29 -12.87
C ARG A 298 20.08 25.83 -13.14
N ARG A 299 19.35 24.89 -12.59
CA ARG A 299 19.59 23.46 -12.71
C ARG A 299 18.28 22.70 -12.62
N ILE A 300 18.21 21.55 -13.27
CA ILE A 300 17.06 20.63 -13.19
C ILE A 300 17.53 19.31 -12.62
N TYR A 301 16.84 18.79 -11.60
CA TYR A 301 16.99 17.43 -11.10
C TYR A 301 15.81 16.61 -11.55
N ILE A 302 16.06 15.52 -12.28
CA ILE A 302 15.04 14.56 -12.70
C ILE A 302 15.24 13.27 -11.92
N ILE A 303 14.27 12.91 -11.10
CA ILE A 303 14.38 11.81 -10.15
C ILE A 303 13.32 10.77 -10.47
N GLY A 304 13.74 9.52 -10.69
CA GLY A 304 12.83 8.43 -11.04
C GLY A 304 13.44 7.06 -10.82
N CYS A 305 12.62 6.04 -10.96
CA CYS A 305 13.03 4.64 -10.98
C CYS A 305 12.48 3.94 -12.23
N GLY A 306 13.11 2.84 -12.65
CA GLY A 306 12.66 2.06 -13.79
C GLY A 306 12.56 2.88 -15.09
N SER A 307 11.46 2.76 -15.82
CA SER A 307 11.25 3.48 -17.08
C SER A 307 11.21 5.00 -16.90
N ALA A 308 10.70 5.50 -15.78
CA ALA A 308 10.71 6.95 -15.49
C ALA A 308 12.13 7.52 -15.38
N TYR A 309 13.07 6.78 -14.77
CA TYR A 309 14.48 7.15 -14.75
C TYR A 309 15.05 7.25 -16.17
N HIS A 310 14.76 6.27 -17.03
CA HIS A 310 15.25 6.27 -18.43
C HIS A 310 14.63 7.40 -19.27
N VAL A 311 13.38 7.78 -19.00
CA VAL A 311 12.77 8.99 -19.60
C VAL A 311 13.54 10.23 -19.15
N GLY A 312 13.92 10.33 -17.88
CA GLY A 312 14.77 11.41 -17.36
C GLY A 312 16.12 11.49 -18.07
N VAL A 313 16.78 10.32 -18.28
CA VAL A 313 18.05 10.26 -19.02
C VAL A 313 17.90 10.78 -20.47
N ALA A 314 16.81 10.44 -21.15
CA ALA A 314 16.52 10.95 -22.50
C ALA A 314 16.19 12.45 -22.48
N ALA A 315 15.37 12.89 -21.53
CA ALA A 315 14.96 14.28 -21.38
C ALA A 315 16.14 15.23 -21.06
N ARG A 316 17.15 14.75 -20.35
CA ARG A 316 18.38 15.48 -20.08
C ARG A 316 18.96 16.10 -21.34
N TYR A 317 19.16 15.31 -22.40
CA TYR A 317 19.73 15.79 -23.65
C TYR A 317 18.86 16.87 -24.30
N VAL A 318 17.55 16.75 -24.18
CA VAL A 318 16.59 17.74 -24.73
C VAL A 318 16.71 19.06 -23.96
N PHE A 319 16.67 19.05 -22.63
CA PHE A 319 16.80 20.24 -21.80
C PHE A 319 18.17 20.92 -21.96
N GLU A 320 19.26 20.16 -21.94
CA GLU A 320 20.61 20.71 -22.12
C GLU A 320 20.78 21.31 -23.52
N SER A 321 20.19 20.71 -24.54
CA SER A 321 20.25 21.19 -25.93
C SER A 321 19.41 22.46 -26.14
N LEU A 322 18.15 22.46 -25.70
CA LEU A 322 17.19 23.53 -26.00
C LEU A 322 17.19 24.66 -24.98
N ALA A 323 17.16 24.31 -23.68
CA ALA A 323 17.11 25.30 -22.60
C ALA A 323 18.50 25.74 -22.11
N ARG A 324 19.57 25.03 -22.47
CA ARG A 324 20.94 25.29 -22.02
C ARG A 324 21.10 25.28 -20.50
N LEU A 325 20.25 24.48 -19.82
CA LEU A 325 20.28 24.28 -18.38
C LEU A 325 20.96 22.92 -18.05
N PRO A 326 21.86 22.91 -17.06
CA PRO A 326 22.42 21.66 -16.54
C PRO A 326 21.31 20.75 -16.00
N VAL A 327 21.35 19.47 -16.34
CA VAL A 327 20.37 18.49 -15.87
C VAL A 327 21.08 17.33 -15.20
N GLU A 328 20.68 17.02 -13.98
CA GLU A 328 21.13 15.87 -13.23
C GLU A 328 19.99 14.83 -13.15
N VAL A 329 20.30 13.59 -13.50
CA VAL A 329 19.30 12.49 -13.46
C VAL A 329 19.78 11.48 -12.45
N ASP A 330 18.91 11.16 -11.49
CA ASP A 330 19.26 10.23 -10.42
C ASP A 330 18.16 9.19 -10.17
N VAL A 331 18.58 8.05 -9.63
CA VAL A 331 17.64 7.00 -9.18
C VAL A 331 16.99 7.46 -7.87
N ALA A 332 15.66 7.45 -7.80
CA ALA A 332 14.92 8.04 -6.69
C ALA A 332 15.28 7.42 -5.32
N SER A 333 15.56 6.11 -5.27
CA SER A 333 16.02 5.45 -4.03
C SER A 333 17.38 5.96 -3.57
N GLU A 334 18.32 6.13 -4.49
CA GLU A 334 19.65 6.65 -4.17
C GLU A 334 19.58 8.12 -3.74
N PHE A 335 18.80 8.92 -4.47
CA PHE A 335 18.58 10.34 -4.14
C PHE A 335 18.01 10.53 -2.74
N ARG A 336 17.03 9.69 -2.35
CA ARG A 336 16.41 9.72 -1.02
C ARG A 336 17.42 9.47 0.10
N TYR A 337 18.31 8.48 -0.07
CA TYR A 337 19.18 8.02 1.02
C TYR A 337 20.56 8.69 1.06
N ARG A 338 21.04 9.25 -0.05
CA ARG A 338 22.36 9.90 -0.09
C ARG A 338 22.39 11.32 0.44
N ASN A 339 21.23 11.87 0.82
CA ASN A 339 21.10 13.26 1.30
C ASN A 339 21.79 14.27 0.34
N PRO A 340 21.28 14.46 -0.88
CA PRO A 340 21.93 15.23 -1.93
C PRO A 340 22.05 16.71 -1.55
N VAL A 341 23.12 17.35 -2.01
CA VAL A 341 23.25 18.82 -1.95
C VAL A 341 22.46 19.41 -3.11
N LEU A 342 21.45 20.21 -2.80
CA LEU A 342 20.61 20.91 -3.77
C LEU A 342 20.95 22.39 -3.79
N GLU A 343 20.89 22.99 -4.99
CA GLU A 343 21.04 24.42 -5.17
C GLU A 343 19.68 25.10 -4.95
N PRO A 344 19.63 26.32 -4.34
CA PRO A 344 18.36 27.00 -4.07
C PRO A 344 17.52 27.30 -5.32
N ASP A 345 18.17 27.46 -6.48
CA ASP A 345 17.56 27.83 -7.76
C ASP A 345 17.39 26.62 -8.69
N SER A 346 17.17 25.41 -8.11
CA SER A 346 16.99 24.18 -8.86
C SER A 346 15.57 23.62 -8.74
#